data_c669cf90888189031f36dd2ffd70d31f
#
_entry.id   c669cf90888189031f36dd2ffd70d31f
#
_cell.length_a   1.000
_cell.length_b   1.000
_cell.length_c   1.000
_cell.angle_alpha   90.00
_cell.angle_beta   90.00
_cell.angle_gamma   90.00
#
_symmetry.space_group_name_H-M   'P 1'
#
loop_
_entity.id
_entity.type
_entity.pdbx_description
1 polymer ?
#
loop_
_entity_poly.entity_id
_entity_poly.type
_entity_poly.pdbx_seq_one_letter_code
_entity_poly.pdbx_strand_id
1 'polypeptide(L)'
;MTLNSSEADGSRASLGRADEGVCPHADSEERDRSSHLDTEDAAGDAPMDQRNSGKTWDRYVAIGAACASLISFLTYSHRGDILLFGDAVAHINIARRVFDSRTPGPLQLGTVWLPLPHLLMMPFVVSRWMWRTGVGASIPSMIAYVFGVVGIFRLTGGAMRAVGRPDVASQLAALFAATIFGLNPNLLYMQATAMTESLYLALFIWAVVYFSDFWWAIRGERDVSPGGWGTSLAKCGLCLLAACLTRYDGWFVSGVLAGLAVLCLPRLASKERTRTWGINGSAEPDANVPTSEGAGSGSRTFARQVVIFLVLASAGPVLWLTYNAVVYRNPLEFANGPYSAKAIERRTAVPGFPPHPGTGNPGIAALYFMKAGQSNVAEAGWQPGWMWFALLGIVWLLWRGRRVATWSLLWLPLPFYMLSVAYGGVPIFTPAWWPFSFYNVRYGVQLLPALAVFLSVAAAFVASLMVTVTGKRMIAILMTGFVALSYAGVWRAGPVAYREAWANSRTRLEVENQLAAELKRLPENSSFLMYLGEHVGALQDAGIPLRRAISEGNHRVWVQPSDPNGLWERSLADPARHADFVVASEGDPVWRAVHDRNLPEIARIEVEGQRTVHVWRGR
;
A
#
# COMPACT_ATOMS: atom_id res chain seq x y z
N MET A 1 73.43 1.09 -2.14
CA MET A 1 74.15 1.98 -3.08
C MET A 1 73.41 3.29 -2.98
N THR A 2 73.86 4.14 -2.10
CA THR A 2 74.74 5.26 -2.21
C THR A 2 74.15 6.42 -2.98
N LEU A 3 73.68 7.44 -2.21
CA LEU A 3 74.43 8.70 -1.91
C LEU A 3 74.11 9.74 -2.99
N ASN A 4 73.83 10.94 -2.81
CA ASN A 4 74.14 12.01 -1.83
C ASN A 4 73.64 13.31 -2.48
N SER A 5 73.03 14.20 -1.72
CA SER A 5 73.58 15.48 -1.23
C SER A 5 73.67 16.54 -2.33
N SER A 6 73.42 17.82 -2.18
CA SER A 6 73.70 18.81 -1.14
C SER A 6 73.08 20.13 -1.62
N GLU A 7 72.59 20.94 -0.72
CA GLU A 7 73.13 22.23 -0.29
C GLU A 7 73.13 23.33 -1.37
N ALA A 8 72.85 24.56 -1.16
CA ALA A 8 72.69 25.46 -0.03
C ALA A 8 72.50 26.88 -0.61
N ASP A 9 71.99 27.72 0.19
CA ASP A 9 72.36 29.06 0.60
C ASP A 9 71.95 30.22 -0.33
N GLY A 10 71.38 31.25 0.16
CA GLY A 10 71.69 32.16 1.19
C GLY A 10 71.08 33.52 0.89
N SER A 11 70.62 34.10 1.85
CA SER A 11 70.90 35.32 2.61
C SER A 11 70.27 36.64 2.13
N ARG A 12 69.56 37.19 3.11
CA ARG A 12 69.73 38.49 3.80
C ARG A 12 69.24 39.75 3.07
N ALA A 13 68.34 40.44 3.70
CA ALA A 13 68.32 41.51 4.71
C ALA A 13 68.26 42.89 4.02
N SER A 14 67.49 43.87 4.47
CA SER A 14 67.48 44.65 5.71
C SER A 14 66.49 45.81 5.57
N LEU A 15 65.69 46.10 6.58
CA LEU A 15 65.74 47.26 7.48
C LEU A 15 65.54 48.66 6.90
N GLY A 16 64.62 49.43 7.51
CA GLY A 16 64.56 50.88 7.55
C GLY A 16 63.12 51.34 7.93
N ARG A 17 62.84 51.68 8.94
CA ARG A 17 62.69 52.45 10.19
C ARG A 17 62.26 53.90 9.94
N ALA A 18 61.16 54.31 10.65
CA ALA A 18 60.80 55.55 11.34
C ALA A 18 60.50 56.79 10.45
N ASP A 19 59.56 57.63 10.72
CA ASP A 19 59.38 58.45 11.92
C ASP A 19 58.00 59.14 11.96
N GLU A 20 57.62 59.47 13.12
CA GLU A 20 56.73 60.36 13.78
C GLU A 20 56.17 61.61 13.05
N GLY A 21 54.90 61.99 13.48
CA GLY A 21 54.49 63.40 13.35
C GLY A 21 52.99 63.66 13.62
N VAL A 22 52.64 63.76 14.90
CA VAL A 22 51.80 64.84 15.51
C VAL A 22 50.50 65.28 14.87
N CYS A 23 49.37 65.15 15.71
CA CYS A 23 48.10 65.88 15.64
C CYS A 23 48.22 67.40 15.76
N PRO A 24 47.20 68.25 15.40
CA PRO A 24 46.13 68.50 16.30
C PRO A 24 44.74 68.85 15.69
N HIS A 25 43.77 68.69 16.56
CA HIS A 25 42.43 69.33 16.72
C HIS A 25 41.87 70.31 15.67
N ALA A 26 40.57 70.12 15.32
CA ALA A 26 39.43 71.00 15.67
C ALA A 26 38.11 70.55 14.97
N ASP A 27 37.09 70.42 15.82
CA ASP A 27 35.69 70.80 15.70
C ASP A 27 34.88 70.65 14.40
N SER A 28 33.79 69.96 14.56
CA SER A 28 32.39 70.39 14.56
C SER A 28 31.47 69.51 13.73
N GLU A 29 30.54 68.97 14.42
CA GLU A 29 29.07 68.85 14.14
C GLU A 29 28.60 68.62 12.70
N GLU A 30 27.60 67.76 12.70
CA GLU A 30 26.58 67.49 11.68
C GLU A 30 26.88 66.36 10.68
N ARG A 31 26.25 65.21 11.03
CA ARG A 31 25.26 64.44 10.23
C ARG A 31 25.22 62.99 10.69
N ASP A 32 24.50 62.84 11.75
CA ASP A 32 23.85 61.58 12.07
C ASP A 32 22.64 61.40 11.15
N ARG A 33 22.75 60.49 10.18
CA ARG A 33 21.64 59.79 9.47
C ARG A 33 22.17 59.10 8.18
N SER A 34 22.75 57.93 8.34
CA SER A 34 22.68 56.87 7.29
C SER A 34 23.69 55.71 7.57
N SER A 35 23.36 54.84 8.52
CA SER A 35 24.03 53.53 8.63
C SER A 35 23.24 52.52 9.49
N HIS A 36 21.89 52.49 9.29
CA HIS A 36 21.04 51.43 9.84
C HIS A 36 20.13 50.82 8.75
N LEU A 37 20.72 50.44 7.62
CA LEU A 37 20.08 49.66 6.58
C LEU A 37 21.19 48.96 5.86
N ASP A 38 21.52 47.72 6.20
CA ASP A 38 22.19 46.73 5.33
C ASP A 38 22.74 45.50 6.09
N THR A 39 22.06 45.05 7.17
CA THR A 39 22.42 43.78 7.82
C THR A 39 21.24 42.83 8.05
N GLU A 40 20.06 43.08 7.44
CA GLU A 40 18.88 42.16 7.56
C GLU A 40 18.59 41.31 6.32
N ASP A 41 19.28 41.51 5.19
CA ASP A 41 18.96 40.78 3.93
C ASP A 41 19.89 39.60 3.60
N ALA A 42 20.83 39.20 4.45
CA ALA A 42 21.74 38.08 4.17
C ALA A 42 21.33 36.72 4.73
N ALA A 43 20.17 36.62 5.40
CA ALA A 43 19.72 35.36 6.03
C ALA A 43 18.50 34.69 5.37
N GLY A 44 18.00 35.21 4.23
CA GLY A 44 16.70 34.82 3.65
C GLY A 44 16.69 33.91 2.42
N ASP A 45 17.78 33.79 1.65
CA ASP A 45 17.67 33.26 0.27
C ASP A 45 18.10 31.80 0.03
N ALA A 46 18.60 31.06 1.00
CA ALA A 46 19.05 29.68 0.77
C ALA A 46 17.95 28.57 0.84
N PRO A 47 16.73 28.72 1.43
CA PRO A 47 15.77 27.62 1.54
C PRO A 47 14.72 27.54 0.42
N MET A 48 14.44 28.61 -0.34
CA MET A 48 13.31 28.63 -1.29
C MET A 48 13.57 27.84 -2.58
N ASP A 49 14.78 27.82 -3.08
CA ASP A 49 15.11 27.15 -4.36
C ASP A 49 15.10 25.62 -4.24
N GLN A 50 15.54 25.07 -3.12
CA GLN A 50 15.52 23.62 -2.86
C GLN A 50 14.10 23.07 -2.66
N ARG A 51 13.19 23.84 -2.06
CA ARG A 51 11.78 23.45 -1.90
C ARG A 51 11.04 23.43 -3.25
N ASN A 52 11.36 24.34 -4.15
CA ASN A 52 10.76 24.40 -5.49
C ASN A 52 11.26 23.27 -6.39
N SER A 53 12.56 22.94 -6.35
CA SER A 53 13.14 21.83 -7.10
C SER A 53 12.49 20.50 -6.74
N GLY A 54 12.28 20.19 -5.44
CA GLY A 54 11.65 18.96 -5.00
C GLY A 54 10.20 18.78 -5.49
N LYS A 55 9.41 19.86 -5.48
CA LYS A 55 8.02 19.85 -5.97
C LYS A 55 7.94 19.61 -7.49
N THR A 56 8.92 20.08 -8.22
CA THR A 56 9.00 19.92 -9.68
C THR A 56 9.23 18.45 -10.05
N TRP A 57 10.15 17.76 -9.37
CA TRP A 57 10.42 16.34 -9.58
C TRP A 57 9.23 15.47 -9.21
N ASP A 58 8.54 15.73 -8.10
CA ASP A 58 7.31 15.03 -7.73
C ASP A 58 6.25 15.06 -8.84
N ARG A 59 6.10 16.23 -9.52
CA ARG A 59 5.15 16.39 -10.63
C ARG A 59 5.56 15.54 -11.84
N TYR A 60 6.84 15.55 -12.24
CA TYR A 60 7.30 14.74 -13.36
C TYR A 60 7.13 13.24 -13.10
N VAL A 61 7.46 12.78 -11.88
CA VAL A 61 7.26 11.39 -11.46
C VAL A 61 5.77 11.04 -11.48
N ALA A 62 4.90 11.92 -10.97
CA ALA A 62 3.45 11.70 -11.00
C ALA A 62 2.90 11.62 -12.42
N ILE A 63 3.34 12.51 -13.34
CA ILE A 63 2.93 12.49 -14.75
C ILE A 63 3.40 11.19 -15.41
N GLY A 64 4.67 10.80 -15.24
CA GLY A 64 5.20 9.55 -15.79
C GLY A 64 4.45 8.32 -15.29
N ALA A 65 4.14 8.28 -13.99
CA ALA A 65 3.33 7.22 -13.39
C ALA A 65 1.89 7.22 -13.92
N ALA A 66 1.26 8.39 -14.08
CA ALA A 66 -0.09 8.49 -14.62
C ALA A 66 -0.15 8.02 -16.09
N CYS A 67 0.85 8.36 -16.91
CA CYS A 67 0.96 7.85 -18.28
C CYS A 67 1.12 6.32 -18.30
N ALA A 68 2.02 5.76 -17.48
CA ALA A 68 2.20 4.31 -17.39
C ALA A 68 0.93 3.60 -16.92
N SER A 69 0.23 4.17 -15.92
CA SER A 69 -1.05 3.69 -15.43
C SER A 69 -2.10 3.65 -16.54
N LEU A 70 -2.26 4.75 -17.24
CA LEU A 70 -3.27 4.88 -18.30
C LEU A 70 -2.99 3.90 -19.46
N ILE A 71 -1.74 3.83 -19.92
CA ILE A 71 -1.35 2.92 -21.01
C ILE A 71 -1.64 1.46 -20.62
N SER A 72 -1.24 1.07 -19.41
CA SER A 72 -1.49 -0.27 -18.90
C SER A 72 -3.00 -0.56 -18.78
N PHE A 73 -3.76 0.38 -18.18
CA PHE A 73 -5.21 0.26 -18.05
C PHE A 73 -5.90 0.10 -19.41
N LEU A 74 -5.58 0.96 -20.39
CA LEU A 74 -6.16 0.87 -21.72
C LEU A 74 -5.83 -0.46 -22.41
N THR A 75 -4.61 -0.98 -22.22
CA THR A 75 -4.18 -2.26 -22.78
C THR A 75 -5.00 -3.42 -22.21
N TYR A 76 -5.14 -3.52 -20.88
CA TYR A 76 -5.87 -4.61 -20.26
C TYR A 76 -7.39 -4.45 -20.40
N SER A 77 -7.91 -3.21 -20.37
CA SER A 77 -9.32 -2.94 -20.59
C SER A 77 -9.77 -3.28 -22.01
N HIS A 78 -8.95 -2.95 -23.03
CA HIS A 78 -9.23 -3.32 -24.44
C HIS A 78 -9.27 -4.84 -24.65
N ARG A 79 -8.46 -5.59 -23.88
CA ARG A 79 -8.45 -7.06 -23.94
C ARG A 79 -9.59 -7.72 -23.13
N GLY A 80 -10.32 -6.96 -22.32
CA GLY A 80 -11.31 -7.49 -21.38
C GLY A 80 -10.72 -8.09 -20.10
N ASP A 81 -9.41 -7.89 -19.85
CA ASP A 81 -8.65 -8.60 -18.81
C ASP A 81 -8.78 -8.00 -17.41
N ILE A 82 -9.48 -6.86 -17.26
CA ILE A 82 -9.61 -6.16 -15.96
C ILE A 82 -10.57 -6.87 -14.98
N LEU A 83 -11.39 -7.80 -15.46
CA LEU A 83 -12.36 -8.60 -14.68
C LEU A 83 -11.93 -10.06 -14.48
N LEU A 84 -10.68 -10.42 -14.80
CA LEU A 84 -10.20 -11.79 -14.64
C LEU A 84 -10.19 -12.25 -13.18
N PHE A 85 -9.83 -11.40 -12.22
CA PHE A 85 -9.90 -11.77 -10.80
C PHE A 85 -11.35 -11.84 -10.33
N GLY A 86 -11.76 -12.98 -9.78
CA GLY A 86 -13.06 -13.13 -9.10
C GLY A 86 -13.22 -12.16 -7.92
N ASP A 87 -12.14 -11.90 -7.19
CA ASP A 87 -12.11 -10.93 -6.11
C ASP A 87 -12.41 -9.50 -6.62
N ALA A 88 -11.90 -9.11 -7.80
CA ALA A 88 -12.21 -7.81 -8.41
C ALA A 88 -13.70 -7.69 -8.74
N VAL A 89 -14.29 -8.72 -9.33
CA VAL A 89 -15.75 -8.79 -9.60
C VAL A 89 -16.54 -8.70 -8.31
N ALA A 90 -16.12 -9.41 -7.26
CA ALA A 90 -16.76 -9.36 -5.95
C ALA A 90 -16.69 -7.95 -5.33
N HIS A 91 -15.52 -7.29 -5.33
CA HIS A 91 -15.36 -5.91 -4.84
C HIS A 91 -16.27 -4.92 -5.56
N ILE A 92 -16.34 -4.99 -6.88
CA ILE A 92 -17.22 -4.15 -7.71
C ILE A 92 -18.69 -4.33 -7.30
N ASN A 93 -19.13 -5.58 -7.12
CA ASN A 93 -20.50 -5.89 -6.81
C ASN A 93 -20.86 -5.63 -5.35
N ILE A 94 -19.93 -5.75 -4.41
CA ILE A 94 -20.11 -5.28 -3.03
C ILE A 94 -20.33 -3.76 -3.02
N ALA A 95 -19.51 -2.98 -3.73
CA ALA A 95 -19.70 -1.54 -3.83
C ALA A 95 -21.07 -1.19 -4.47
N ARG A 96 -21.47 -1.91 -5.51
CA ARG A 96 -22.74 -1.69 -6.22
C ARG A 96 -23.95 -2.03 -5.36
N ARG A 97 -23.97 -3.17 -4.65
CA ARG A 97 -25.14 -3.63 -3.89
C ARG A 97 -25.48 -2.75 -2.69
N VAL A 98 -24.55 -1.88 -2.21
CA VAL A 98 -24.84 -0.92 -1.13
C VAL A 98 -26.03 -0.02 -1.48
N PHE A 99 -26.20 0.34 -2.75
CA PHE A 99 -27.32 1.17 -3.22
C PHE A 99 -28.22 0.47 -4.25
N ASP A 100 -27.77 -0.61 -4.87
CA ASP A 100 -28.51 -1.38 -5.88
C ASP A 100 -28.75 -2.82 -5.39
N SER A 101 -29.51 -2.97 -4.32
CA SER A 101 -29.97 -4.25 -3.78
C SER A 101 -31.44 -4.12 -3.31
N ARG A 102 -32.08 -5.23 -2.94
CA ARG A 102 -33.43 -5.19 -2.36
C ARG A 102 -33.47 -4.55 -0.97
N THR A 103 -32.37 -4.63 -0.25
CA THR A 103 -32.18 -4.03 1.08
C THR A 103 -30.92 -3.17 1.05
N PRO A 104 -30.93 -1.98 0.40
CA PRO A 104 -29.77 -1.12 0.29
C PRO A 104 -29.33 -0.62 1.66
N GLY A 105 -28.02 -0.36 1.80
CA GLY A 105 -27.45 0.16 3.03
C GLY A 105 -26.10 -0.46 3.39
N PRO A 106 -25.50 -0.03 4.52
CA PRO A 106 -24.15 -0.44 4.93
C PRO A 106 -24.05 -1.95 5.22
N LEU A 107 -25.15 -2.64 5.53
CA LEU A 107 -25.17 -4.09 5.73
C LEU A 107 -24.71 -4.87 4.48
N GLN A 108 -24.83 -4.26 3.30
CA GLN A 108 -24.39 -4.86 2.04
C GLN A 108 -22.86 -4.89 1.86
N LEU A 109 -22.07 -4.23 2.72
CA LEU A 109 -20.62 -4.30 2.70
C LEU A 109 -20.09 -5.69 3.04
N GLY A 110 -20.85 -6.49 3.76
CA GLY A 110 -20.41 -7.82 4.20
C GLY A 110 -19.45 -7.74 5.39
N THR A 111 -18.79 -8.85 5.72
CA THR A 111 -17.94 -8.97 6.90
C THR A 111 -16.47 -9.27 6.62
N VAL A 112 -16.15 -9.89 5.47
CA VAL A 112 -14.81 -10.41 5.19
C VAL A 112 -13.85 -9.35 4.65
N TRP A 113 -14.32 -8.54 3.69
CA TRP A 113 -13.52 -7.51 3.08
C TRP A 113 -13.77 -6.15 3.70
N LEU A 114 -12.66 -5.46 4.02
CA LEU A 114 -12.66 -4.16 4.66
C LEU A 114 -13.29 -3.08 3.76
N PRO A 115 -13.95 -2.05 4.31
CA PRO A 115 -14.91 -1.24 3.58
C PRO A 115 -14.32 -0.18 2.66
N LEU A 116 -13.09 0.31 2.90
CA LEU A 116 -12.57 1.49 2.20
C LEU A 116 -12.48 1.33 0.67
N PRO A 117 -12.01 0.20 0.11
CA PRO A 117 -11.99 0.03 -1.33
C PRO A 117 -13.38 0.15 -1.96
N HIS A 118 -14.39 -0.45 -1.34
CA HIS A 118 -15.77 -0.41 -1.82
C HIS A 118 -16.34 1.00 -1.78
N LEU A 119 -16.10 1.75 -0.68
CA LEU A 119 -16.55 3.14 -0.54
C LEU A 119 -15.93 4.05 -1.62
N LEU A 120 -14.65 3.82 -1.96
CA LEU A 120 -13.96 4.58 -3.01
C LEU A 120 -14.47 4.23 -4.42
N MET A 121 -14.93 3.00 -4.64
CA MET A 121 -15.49 2.56 -5.92
C MET A 121 -16.93 3.06 -6.13
N MET A 122 -17.71 3.25 -5.04
CA MET A 122 -19.14 3.58 -5.12
C MET A 122 -19.48 4.72 -6.07
N PRO A 123 -18.83 5.89 -6.06
CA PRO A 123 -19.18 7.00 -6.94
C PRO A 123 -19.11 6.66 -8.43
N PHE A 124 -18.19 5.78 -8.81
CA PHE A 124 -17.95 5.38 -10.19
C PHE A 124 -18.90 4.26 -10.64
N VAL A 125 -19.18 3.28 -9.76
CA VAL A 125 -20.05 2.16 -10.12
C VAL A 125 -21.54 2.49 -10.06
N VAL A 126 -21.92 3.74 -9.79
CA VAL A 126 -23.30 4.24 -10.02
C VAL A 126 -23.64 4.16 -11.50
N SER A 127 -22.72 4.52 -12.38
CA SER A 127 -22.86 4.37 -13.83
C SER A 127 -22.98 2.89 -14.18
N ARG A 128 -24.06 2.52 -14.90
CA ARG A 128 -24.29 1.13 -15.34
C ARG A 128 -23.18 0.66 -16.29
N TRP A 129 -22.67 1.52 -17.15
CA TRP A 129 -21.57 1.21 -18.06
C TRP A 129 -20.27 0.97 -17.29
N MET A 130 -19.90 1.89 -16.38
CA MET A 130 -18.69 1.77 -15.56
C MET A 130 -18.73 0.53 -14.64
N TRP A 131 -19.89 0.17 -14.11
CA TRP A 131 -20.10 -1.03 -13.34
C TRP A 131 -19.92 -2.29 -14.18
N ARG A 132 -20.62 -2.40 -15.32
CA ARG A 132 -20.55 -3.57 -16.19
C ARG A 132 -19.14 -3.84 -16.70
N THR A 133 -18.46 -2.81 -17.14
CA THR A 133 -17.10 -2.94 -17.69
C THR A 133 -16.01 -3.06 -16.65
N GLY A 134 -16.27 -2.74 -15.37
CA GLY A 134 -15.26 -2.69 -14.32
C GLY A 134 -14.39 -1.43 -14.35
N VAL A 135 -14.48 -0.60 -15.40
CA VAL A 135 -13.68 0.62 -15.60
C VAL A 135 -13.76 1.56 -14.41
N GLY A 136 -14.99 1.82 -13.91
CA GLY A 136 -15.17 2.72 -12.78
C GLY A 136 -14.48 2.25 -11.50
N ALA A 137 -14.47 0.96 -11.25
CA ALA A 137 -13.87 0.39 -10.05
C ALA A 137 -12.33 0.34 -10.09
N SER A 138 -11.73 0.41 -11.28
CA SER A 138 -10.26 0.49 -11.43
C SER A 138 -9.71 1.88 -11.10
N ILE A 139 -10.52 2.95 -11.20
CA ILE A 139 -10.05 4.34 -11.01
C ILE A 139 -9.38 4.56 -9.64
N PRO A 140 -9.93 4.15 -8.50
CA PRO A 140 -9.26 4.30 -7.21
C PRO A 140 -7.89 3.59 -7.14
N SER A 141 -7.77 2.41 -7.76
CA SER A 141 -6.53 1.65 -7.83
C SER A 141 -5.47 2.36 -8.68
N MET A 142 -5.86 2.95 -9.82
CA MET A 142 -4.98 3.74 -10.69
C MET A 142 -4.46 5.00 -9.99
N ILE A 143 -5.33 5.73 -9.30
CA ILE A 143 -4.95 6.92 -8.53
C ILE A 143 -3.96 6.51 -7.43
N ALA A 144 -4.28 5.47 -6.68
CA ALA A 144 -3.42 4.96 -5.60
C ALA A 144 -2.04 4.54 -6.11
N TYR A 145 -1.96 3.90 -7.29
CA TYR A 145 -0.69 3.55 -7.91
C TYR A 145 0.20 4.79 -8.13
N VAL A 146 -0.33 5.88 -8.69
CA VAL A 146 0.43 7.13 -8.89
C VAL A 146 0.94 7.67 -7.56
N PHE A 147 0.10 7.69 -6.53
CA PHE A 147 0.52 8.09 -5.18
C PHE A 147 1.61 7.17 -4.62
N GLY A 148 1.53 5.86 -4.85
CA GLY A 148 2.55 4.88 -4.44
C GLY A 148 3.91 5.16 -5.08
N VAL A 149 3.95 5.42 -6.39
CA VAL A 149 5.19 5.76 -7.14
C VAL A 149 5.83 7.04 -6.59
N VAL A 150 5.04 8.10 -6.38
CA VAL A 150 5.52 9.35 -5.77
C VAL A 150 5.99 9.12 -4.33
N GLY A 151 5.31 8.26 -3.58
CA GLY A 151 5.70 7.87 -2.22
C GLY A 151 7.09 7.20 -2.17
N ILE A 152 7.36 6.25 -3.06
CA ILE A 152 8.69 5.61 -3.19
C ILE A 152 9.77 6.63 -3.55
N PHE A 153 9.48 7.52 -4.51
CA PHE A 153 10.41 8.61 -4.87
C PHE A 153 10.76 9.47 -3.65
N ARG A 154 9.76 9.93 -2.90
CA ARG A 154 9.98 10.78 -1.71
C ARG A 154 10.71 10.04 -0.59
N LEU A 155 10.32 8.79 -0.32
CA LEU A 155 10.94 7.98 0.72
C LEU A 155 12.42 7.79 0.44
N THR A 156 12.77 7.34 -0.77
CA THR A 156 14.15 7.07 -1.16
C THR A 156 14.97 8.35 -1.18
N GLY A 157 14.49 9.43 -1.80
CA GLY A 157 15.19 10.71 -1.87
C GLY A 157 15.40 11.35 -0.50
N GLY A 158 14.38 11.33 0.37
CA GLY A 158 14.48 11.84 1.74
C GLY A 158 15.54 11.12 2.55
N ALA A 159 15.55 9.83 2.44
CA ALA A 159 16.47 9.00 3.18
C ALA A 159 17.92 9.07 2.66
N MET A 160 18.12 9.18 1.34
CA MET A 160 19.46 9.37 0.78
C MET A 160 20.07 10.72 1.22
N ARG A 161 19.27 11.77 1.32
CA ARG A 161 19.68 13.05 1.91
C ARG A 161 20.01 12.93 3.40
N ALA A 162 19.21 12.20 4.17
CA ALA A 162 19.45 11.98 5.61
C ALA A 162 20.79 11.28 5.90
N VAL A 163 21.32 10.49 4.96
CA VAL A 163 22.66 9.88 5.08
C VAL A 163 23.76 10.74 4.45
N GLY A 164 23.48 12.01 4.11
CA GLY A 164 24.48 12.97 3.63
C GLY A 164 24.88 12.81 2.16
N ARG A 165 24.00 12.23 1.33
CA ARG A 165 24.26 12.16 -0.13
C ARG A 165 23.91 13.49 -0.80
N PRO A 166 24.66 13.91 -1.82
CA PRO A 166 24.33 15.08 -2.63
C PRO A 166 22.94 15.00 -3.24
N ASP A 167 22.26 16.13 -3.43
CA ASP A 167 20.88 16.17 -3.91
C ASP A 167 20.68 15.46 -5.26
N VAL A 168 21.59 15.66 -6.22
CA VAL A 168 21.53 14.99 -7.53
C VAL A 168 21.61 13.46 -7.38
N ALA A 169 22.53 12.95 -6.57
CA ALA A 169 22.66 11.51 -6.33
C ALA A 169 21.42 10.96 -5.61
N SER A 170 20.85 11.73 -4.68
CA SER A 170 19.63 11.38 -3.96
C SER A 170 18.42 11.34 -4.90
N GLN A 171 18.30 12.29 -5.82
CA GLN A 171 17.22 12.33 -6.82
C GLN A 171 17.34 11.19 -7.83
N LEU A 172 18.55 10.87 -8.30
CA LEU A 172 18.78 9.74 -9.22
C LEU A 172 18.43 8.40 -8.57
N ALA A 173 18.84 8.18 -7.33
CA ALA A 173 18.48 6.98 -6.58
C ALA A 173 16.95 6.91 -6.36
N ALA A 174 16.32 8.03 -6.03
CA ALA A 174 14.88 8.11 -5.86
C ALA A 174 14.12 7.81 -7.15
N LEU A 175 14.57 8.36 -8.28
CA LEU A 175 14.00 8.11 -9.60
C LEU A 175 14.16 6.64 -9.99
N PHE A 176 15.31 6.04 -9.72
CA PHE A 176 15.56 4.63 -10.01
C PHE A 176 14.63 3.72 -9.17
N ALA A 177 14.48 3.97 -7.87
CA ALA A 177 13.54 3.24 -7.03
C ALA A 177 12.07 3.40 -7.50
N ALA A 178 11.67 4.63 -7.85
CA ALA A 178 10.33 4.92 -8.38
C ALA A 178 10.08 4.21 -9.72
N THR A 179 11.10 4.13 -10.59
CA THR A 179 11.05 3.40 -11.86
C THR A 179 10.91 1.89 -11.64
N ILE A 180 11.70 1.31 -10.73
CA ILE A 180 11.57 -0.11 -10.36
C ILE A 180 10.15 -0.40 -9.88
N PHE A 181 9.62 0.40 -8.95
CA PHE A 181 8.29 0.20 -8.40
C PHE A 181 7.20 0.42 -9.47
N GLY A 182 7.26 1.56 -10.18
CA GLY A 182 6.21 1.98 -11.10
C GLY A 182 6.16 1.13 -12.38
N LEU A 183 7.29 0.71 -12.94
CA LEU A 183 7.29 -0.10 -14.15
C LEU A 183 7.25 -1.61 -13.90
N ASN A 184 7.00 -2.03 -12.65
CA ASN A 184 6.83 -3.44 -12.36
C ASN A 184 5.62 -4.02 -13.11
N PRO A 185 5.80 -5.08 -13.94
CA PRO A 185 4.72 -5.62 -14.78
C PRO A 185 3.51 -6.11 -14.01
N ASN A 186 3.72 -6.72 -12.83
CA ASN A 186 2.63 -7.22 -11.98
C ASN A 186 1.83 -6.07 -11.35
N LEU A 187 2.51 -5.03 -10.86
CA LEU A 187 1.86 -3.86 -10.30
C LEU A 187 1.08 -3.09 -11.38
N LEU A 188 1.63 -2.98 -12.61
CA LEU A 188 0.94 -2.36 -13.75
C LEU A 188 -0.36 -3.10 -14.12
N TYR A 189 -0.39 -4.43 -14.01
CA TYR A 189 -1.63 -5.19 -14.18
C TYR A 189 -2.58 -4.98 -12.99
N MET A 190 -2.09 -5.14 -11.76
CA MET A 190 -2.93 -5.05 -10.56
C MET A 190 -3.62 -3.70 -10.42
N GLN A 191 -2.93 -2.59 -10.72
CA GLN A 191 -3.52 -1.26 -10.65
C GLN A 191 -4.62 -1.02 -11.71
N ALA A 192 -4.60 -1.76 -12.82
CA ALA A 192 -5.64 -1.69 -13.85
C ALA A 192 -6.95 -2.39 -13.46
N THR A 193 -6.98 -3.07 -12.31
CA THR A 193 -8.10 -3.88 -11.82
C THR A 193 -8.74 -3.27 -10.57
N ALA A 194 -9.91 -3.76 -10.19
CA ALA A 194 -10.59 -3.38 -8.94
C ALA A 194 -10.02 -4.08 -7.69
N MET A 195 -8.75 -4.48 -7.74
CA MET A 195 -8.07 -5.13 -6.62
C MET A 195 -7.55 -4.11 -5.60
N THR A 196 -7.31 -4.56 -4.39
CA THR A 196 -6.98 -3.70 -3.24
C THR A 196 -5.48 -3.43 -3.06
N GLU A 197 -4.62 -4.15 -3.76
CA GLU A 197 -3.18 -4.14 -3.56
C GLU A 197 -2.55 -2.77 -3.82
N SER A 198 -2.90 -2.09 -4.92
CA SER A 198 -2.34 -0.76 -5.23
C SER A 198 -2.74 0.29 -4.20
N LEU A 199 -4.00 0.25 -3.73
CA LEU A 199 -4.49 1.17 -2.71
C LEU A 199 -3.74 0.93 -1.39
N TYR A 200 -3.63 -0.31 -0.96
CA TYR A 200 -2.92 -0.66 0.26
C TYR A 200 -1.43 -0.27 0.19
N LEU A 201 -0.75 -0.60 -0.91
CA LEU A 201 0.66 -0.27 -1.10
C LEU A 201 0.90 1.25 -1.01
N ALA A 202 0.06 2.06 -1.64
CA ALA A 202 0.16 3.51 -1.55
C ALA A 202 0.05 3.99 -0.09
N LEU A 203 -0.97 3.53 0.63
CA LEU A 203 -1.22 3.90 2.02
C LEU A 203 -0.07 3.45 2.95
N PHE A 204 0.43 2.23 2.75
CA PHE A 204 1.57 1.68 3.48
C PHE A 204 2.85 2.49 3.23
N ILE A 205 3.19 2.76 1.96
CA ILE A 205 4.36 3.55 1.58
C ILE A 205 4.28 4.95 2.20
N TRP A 206 3.13 5.63 2.11
CA TRP A 206 2.97 6.95 2.70
C TRP A 206 2.99 6.95 4.22
N ALA A 207 2.49 5.89 4.88
CA ALA A 207 2.67 5.72 6.32
C ALA A 207 4.15 5.66 6.70
N VAL A 208 4.96 4.89 5.94
CA VAL A 208 6.42 4.80 6.16
C VAL A 208 7.11 6.13 5.84
N VAL A 209 6.70 6.87 4.79
CA VAL A 209 7.22 8.21 4.48
C VAL A 209 7.02 9.15 5.67
N TYR A 210 5.78 9.27 6.15
CA TYR A 210 5.45 10.19 7.25
C TYR A 210 6.04 9.75 8.59
N PHE A 211 6.13 8.45 8.84
CA PHE A 211 6.81 7.93 10.02
C PHE A 211 8.33 8.20 9.97
N SER A 212 8.94 8.12 8.78
CA SER A 212 10.35 8.48 8.59
C SER A 212 10.59 9.98 8.79
N ASP A 213 9.70 10.83 8.28
CA ASP A 213 9.77 12.29 8.53
C ASP A 213 9.66 12.60 10.04
N PHE A 214 8.74 11.94 10.75
CA PHE A 214 8.66 12.02 12.21
C PHE A 214 9.96 11.56 12.88
N TRP A 215 10.49 10.40 12.49
CA TRP A 215 11.71 9.82 13.04
C TRP A 215 12.92 10.75 12.91
N TRP A 216 13.12 11.35 11.74
CA TRP A 216 14.23 12.29 11.49
C TRP A 216 14.06 13.60 12.25
N ALA A 217 12.85 14.12 12.34
CA ALA A 217 12.55 15.32 13.10
C ALA A 217 12.84 15.18 14.59
N ILE A 218 12.43 14.08 15.23
CA ILE A 218 12.71 13.84 16.66
C ILE A 218 14.20 13.62 16.94
N ARG A 219 15.00 13.23 15.93
CA ARG A 219 16.45 13.06 16.06
C ARG A 219 17.24 14.34 15.76
N GLY A 220 16.58 15.39 15.30
CA GLY A 220 17.23 16.62 14.87
C GLY A 220 18.06 16.45 13.58
N GLU A 221 17.74 15.44 12.78
CA GLU A 221 18.38 15.16 11.49
C GLU A 221 17.69 15.92 10.34
N ARG A 222 16.61 16.64 10.65
CA ARG A 222 15.86 17.51 9.73
C ARG A 222 15.37 18.73 10.49
N ASP A 223 15.63 19.92 9.96
CA ASP A 223 15.02 21.15 10.45
C ASP A 223 13.52 21.12 10.10
N VAL A 224 12.74 20.93 11.12
CA VAL A 224 11.28 20.99 11.04
C VAL A 224 10.84 22.11 11.97
N SER A 225 9.98 23.00 11.46
CA SER A 225 9.35 24.03 12.27
C SER A 225 8.77 23.45 13.57
N PRO A 226 8.76 24.19 14.68
CA PRO A 226 8.17 23.71 15.92
C PRO A 226 6.76 23.16 15.70
N GLY A 227 6.52 21.87 16.04
CA GLY A 227 5.25 21.18 15.80
C GLY A 227 5.10 20.45 14.45
N GLY A 228 5.99 20.63 13.47
CA GLY A 228 5.90 20.00 12.15
C GLY A 228 5.98 18.47 12.18
N TRP A 229 6.69 17.87 13.15
CA TRP A 229 6.74 16.42 13.37
C TRP A 229 5.37 15.83 13.77
N GLY A 230 4.54 16.60 14.49
CA GLY A 230 3.19 16.17 14.85
C GLY A 230 2.25 16.09 13.67
N THR A 231 2.42 16.99 12.70
CA THR A 231 1.69 16.91 11.43
C THR A 231 2.07 15.65 10.64
N SER A 232 3.36 15.29 10.63
CA SER A 232 3.82 14.04 9.98
C SER A 232 3.25 12.81 10.68
N LEU A 233 3.25 12.80 12.00
CA LEU A 233 2.70 11.70 12.79
C LEU A 233 1.18 11.56 12.60
N ALA A 234 0.42 12.66 12.56
CA ALA A 234 -1.01 12.65 12.27
C ALA A 234 -1.30 12.13 10.84
N LYS A 235 -0.53 12.56 9.84
CA LYS A 235 -0.64 12.05 8.46
C LYS A 235 -0.32 10.55 8.39
N CYS A 236 0.69 10.08 9.13
CA CYS A 236 0.97 8.66 9.28
C CYS A 236 -0.26 7.93 9.84
N GLY A 237 -0.86 8.43 10.92
CA GLY A 237 -2.07 7.88 11.52
C GLY A 237 -3.24 7.79 10.55
N LEU A 238 -3.46 8.82 9.73
CA LEU A 238 -4.50 8.80 8.68
C LEU A 238 -4.23 7.75 7.61
N CYS A 239 -2.97 7.59 7.17
CA CYS A 239 -2.60 6.52 6.24
C CYS A 239 -2.83 5.14 6.87
N LEU A 240 -2.51 4.95 8.14
CA LEU A 240 -2.74 3.70 8.86
C LEU A 240 -4.23 3.40 9.04
N LEU A 241 -5.04 4.40 9.40
CA LEU A 241 -6.50 4.26 9.45
C LEU A 241 -7.05 3.75 8.12
N ALA A 242 -6.66 4.39 7.02
CA ALA A 242 -7.09 4.01 5.68
C ALA A 242 -6.55 2.62 5.28
N ALA A 243 -5.29 2.30 5.60
CA ALA A 243 -4.70 0.98 5.35
C ALA A 243 -5.43 -0.12 6.14
N CYS A 244 -5.75 0.13 7.41
CA CYS A 244 -6.52 -0.78 8.26
C CYS A 244 -7.96 -1.02 7.75
N LEU A 245 -8.56 -0.06 7.06
CA LEU A 245 -9.87 -0.19 6.42
C LEU A 245 -9.78 -0.74 4.98
N THR A 246 -8.57 -1.01 4.49
CA THR A 246 -8.31 -1.60 3.16
C THR A 246 -7.95 -3.07 3.23
N ARG A 247 -7.00 -3.46 4.11
CA ARG A 247 -6.49 -4.83 4.25
C ARG A 247 -6.07 -5.13 5.69
N TYR A 248 -6.15 -6.40 6.09
CA TYR A 248 -5.78 -6.83 7.46
C TYR A 248 -4.27 -6.75 7.75
N ASP A 249 -3.40 -6.79 6.73
CA ASP A 249 -1.98 -6.49 6.86
C ASP A 249 -1.72 -5.05 7.38
N GLY A 250 -2.62 -4.11 7.08
CA GLY A 250 -2.63 -2.77 7.68
C GLY A 250 -2.74 -2.78 9.21
N TRP A 251 -3.49 -3.72 9.81
CA TRP A 251 -3.61 -3.84 11.26
C TRP A 251 -2.27 -4.19 11.90
N PHE A 252 -1.54 -5.13 11.28
CA PHE A 252 -0.20 -5.52 11.73
C PHE A 252 0.78 -4.35 11.66
N VAL A 253 0.83 -3.66 10.51
CA VAL A 253 1.68 -2.48 10.31
C VAL A 253 1.32 -1.38 11.32
N SER A 254 0.04 -1.12 11.53
CA SER A 254 -0.43 -0.13 12.49
C SER A 254 0.00 -0.44 13.92
N GLY A 255 -0.12 -1.70 14.35
CA GLY A 255 0.34 -2.14 15.67
C GLY A 255 1.84 -1.93 15.87
N VAL A 256 2.66 -2.27 14.84
CA VAL A 256 4.12 -2.07 14.90
C VAL A 256 4.49 -0.59 14.98
N LEU A 257 3.92 0.25 14.12
CA LEU A 257 4.23 1.69 14.12
C LEU A 257 3.74 2.38 15.40
N ALA A 258 2.57 1.99 15.92
CA ALA A 258 2.06 2.48 17.20
C ALA A 258 3.01 2.10 18.35
N GLY A 259 3.45 0.86 18.41
CA GLY A 259 4.43 0.39 19.41
C GLY A 259 5.74 1.16 19.32
N LEU A 260 6.28 1.36 18.10
CA LEU A 260 7.51 2.14 17.89
C LEU A 260 7.35 3.60 18.32
N ALA A 261 6.21 4.25 18.04
CA ALA A 261 5.94 5.61 18.47
C ALA A 261 5.91 5.72 19.99
N VAL A 262 5.27 4.78 20.68
CA VAL A 262 5.24 4.71 22.14
C VAL A 262 6.65 4.52 22.73
N LEU A 263 7.46 3.65 22.14
CA LEU A 263 8.86 3.42 22.57
C LEU A 263 9.77 4.65 22.35
N CYS A 264 9.37 5.59 21.52
CA CYS A 264 10.07 6.86 21.33
C CYS A 264 9.73 7.92 22.42
N LEU A 265 8.63 7.77 23.17
CA LEU A 265 8.17 8.75 24.16
C LEU A 265 9.25 9.16 25.20
N PRO A 266 10.01 8.24 25.84
CA PRO A 266 10.99 8.62 26.86
C PRO A 266 12.13 9.49 26.29
N ARG A 267 12.56 9.21 25.04
CA ARG A 267 13.64 9.98 24.38
C ARG A 267 13.23 11.40 24.03
N LEU A 268 11.97 11.60 23.73
CA LEU A 268 11.41 12.91 23.39
C LEU A 268 11.25 13.78 24.64
N ALA A 269 10.77 13.20 25.73
CA ALA A 269 10.66 13.87 27.02
C ALA A 269 12.03 14.33 27.57
N SER A 270 13.09 13.55 27.35
CA SER A 270 14.45 13.92 27.78
C SER A 270 15.02 15.06 26.93
N LYS A 271 14.79 15.05 25.61
CA LYS A 271 15.32 16.08 24.70
C LYS A 271 14.66 17.46 24.88
N GLU A 272 13.38 17.45 25.18
CA GLU A 272 12.65 18.70 25.48
C GLU A 272 13.12 19.31 26.82
N ARG A 273 13.39 18.48 27.80
CA ARG A 273 14.00 18.89 29.08
C ARG A 273 15.38 19.53 28.87
N THR A 274 16.24 18.95 28.02
CA THR A 274 17.58 19.48 27.73
C THR A 274 17.52 20.80 26.94
N ARG A 275 16.51 21.00 26.09
CA ARG A 275 16.32 22.21 25.30
C ARG A 275 15.83 23.38 26.18
N THR A 276 14.98 23.12 27.16
CA THR A 276 14.54 24.11 28.15
C THR A 276 15.68 24.49 29.12
N TRP A 277 16.58 23.59 29.46
CA TRP A 277 17.76 23.87 30.29
C TRP A 277 18.90 24.58 29.51
N GLY A 278 19.07 24.31 28.21
CA GLY A 278 20.14 24.92 27.39
C GLY A 278 19.87 26.41 27.06
N ILE A 279 18.63 26.84 27.10
CA ILE A 279 18.28 28.26 26.88
C ILE A 279 18.58 29.12 28.16
N ASN A 280 18.59 28.51 29.34
CA ASN A 280 18.82 29.19 30.61
C ASN A 280 20.27 29.09 31.13
N GLY A 281 21.19 28.50 30.37
CA GLY A 281 22.58 28.25 30.82
C GLY A 281 23.57 29.39 30.62
N SER A 282 23.16 30.55 30.10
CA SER A 282 24.07 31.69 29.83
C SER A 282 23.53 33.07 30.14
N ALA A 283 22.43 33.18 30.90
CA ALA A 283 21.94 34.46 31.40
C ALA A 283 21.82 34.39 32.92
N GLU A 284 22.38 35.41 33.62
CA GLU A 284 22.12 35.64 35.03
C GLU A 284 20.62 35.63 35.29
N PRO A 285 20.17 35.19 36.49
CA PRO A 285 18.74 35.09 36.80
C PRO A 285 18.11 36.47 36.89
N ASP A 286 17.49 36.90 35.81
CA ASP A 286 16.64 38.09 35.83
C ASP A 286 15.36 37.72 36.60
N ALA A 287 15.17 38.32 37.77
CA ALA A 287 14.15 37.99 38.78
C ALA A 287 12.70 38.25 38.35
N ASN A 288 12.43 38.65 37.08
CA ASN A 288 11.13 39.06 36.58
C ASN A 288 10.55 38.23 35.41
N VAL A 289 11.12 37.04 35.09
CA VAL A 289 10.52 36.18 34.07
C VAL A 289 9.65 35.10 34.73
N PRO A 290 8.35 34.96 34.37
CA PRO A 290 7.50 33.90 34.92
C PRO A 290 8.01 32.52 34.50
N THR A 291 8.64 31.80 35.39
CA THR A 291 9.41 30.58 35.16
C THR A 291 8.60 29.29 35.11
N SER A 292 7.27 29.31 35.11
CA SER A 292 6.48 28.06 35.24
C SER A 292 5.53 27.70 34.10
N GLU A 293 5.21 28.61 33.16
CA GLU A 293 4.22 28.30 32.12
C GLU A 293 4.78 27.77 30.81
N GLY A 294 6.03 28.02 30.46
CA GLY A 294 6.62 27.60 29.20
C GLY A 294 7.02 26.10 29.11
N ALA A 295 7.46 25.51 30.22
CA ALA A 295 7.92 24.14 30.28
C ALA A 295 6.78 23.10 30.25
N GLY A 296 5.58 23.48 30.71
CA GLY A 296 4.40 22.61 30.71
C GLY A 296 3.67 22.53 29.36
N SER A 297 3.83 23.52 28.48
CA SER A 297 3.07 23.60 27.23
C SER A 297 3.65 22.72 26.15
N GLY A 298 4.97 22.58 26.04
CA GLY A 298 5.64 21.73 25.03
C GLY A 298 5.37 20.23 25.25
N SER A 299 5.46 19.78 26.52
CA SER A 299 5.18 18.38 26.88
C SER A 299 3.70 17.99 26.67
N ARG A 300 2.76 18.88 26.93
CA ARG A 300 1.33 18.66 26.68
C ARG A 300 1.01 18.59 25.19
N THR A 301 1.61 19.44 24.38
CA THR A 301 1.43 19.44 22.92
C THR A 301 1.96 18.14 22.31
N PHE A 302 3.10 17.65 22.80
CA PHE A 302 3.68 16.40 22.36
C PHE A 302 2.78 15.19 22.68
N ALA A 303 2.38 15.04 23.95
CA ALA A 303 1.51 13.95 24.36
C ALA A 303 0.20 13.93 23.56
N ARG A 304 -0.40 15.10 23.32
CA ARG A 304 -1.60 15.24 22.50
C ARG A 304 -1.40 14.70 21.07
N GLN A 305 -0.28 14.98 20.42
CA GLN A 305 -0.03 14.54 19.04
C GLN A 305 0.18 13.03 18.95
N VAL A 306 0.87 12.43 19.93
CA VAL A 306 0.99 10.97 20.01
C VAL A 306 -0.35 10.30 20.28
N VAL A 307 -1.18 10.89 21.16
CA VAL A 307 -2.54 10.39 21.41
C VAL A 307 -3.38 10.46 20.14
N ILE A 308 -3.35 11.57 19.39
CA ILE A 308 -4.03 11.68 18.08
C ILE A 308 -3.57 10.58 17.12
N PHE A 309 -2.27 10.34 17.03
CA PHE A 309 -1.73 9.27 16.20
C PHE A 309 -2.22 7.89 16.63
N LEU A 310 -2.18 7.57 17.93
CA LEU A 310 -2.63 6.28 18.46
C LEU A 310 -4.13 6.08 18.24
N VAL A 311 -4.94 7.12 18.41
CA VAL A 311 -6.38 7.09 18.10
C VAL A 311 -6.60 6.79 16.62
N LEU A 312 -5.91 7.49 15.71
CA LEU A 312 -6.04 7.26 14.27
C LEU A 312 -5.56 5.86 13.88
N ALA A 313 -4.42 5.41 14.42
CA ALA A 313 -3.84 4.10 14.12
C ALA A 313 -4.73 2.94 14.59
N SER A 314 -5.47 3.10 15.71
CA SER A 314 -6.38 2.09 16.23
C SER A 314 -7.81 2.20 15.70
N ALA A 315 -8.20 3.34 15.14
CA ALA A 315 -9.58 3.60 14.74
C ALA A 315 -10.09 2.62 13.67
N GLY A 316 -9.26 2.24 12.70
CA GLY A 316 -9.66 1.29 11.65
C GLY A 316 -10.11 -0.07 12.20
N PRO A 317 -9.24 -0.76 12.96
CA PRO A 317 -9.61 -2.00 13.65
C PRO A 317 -10.83 -1.83 14.56
N VAL A 318 -10.88 -0.80 15.39
CA VAL A 318 -12.00 -0.54 16.32
C VAL A 318 -13.32 -0.36 15.57
N LEU A 319 -13.33 0.45 14.51
CA LEU A 319 -14.54 0.67 13.69
C LEU A 319 -15.02 -0.63 13.05
N TRP A 320 -14.12 -1.47 12.54
CA TRP A 320 -14.50 -2.73 11.90
C TRP A 320 -14.97 -3.77 12.89
N LEU A 321 -14.32 -3.90 14.04
CA LEU A 321 -14.76 -4.76 15.13
C LEU A 321 -16.16 -4.33 15.65
N THR A 322 -16.37 -3.02 15.80
CA THR A 322 -17.67 -2.46 16.22
C THR A 322 -18.75 -2.74 15.18
N TYR A 323 -18.45 -2.53 13.88
CA TYR A 323 -19.40 -2.86 12.79
C TYR A 323 -19.80 -4.34 12.84
N ASN A 324 -18.84 -5.25 12.95
CA ASN A 324 -19.13 -6.68 13.03
C ASN A 324 -19.92 -7.03 14.31
N ALA A 325 -19.57 -6.44 15.45
CA ALA A 325 -20.30 -6.66 16.71
C ALA A 325 -21.76 -6.21 16.62
N VAL A 326 -22.02 -5.06 16.01
CA VAL A 326 -23.36 -4.50 15.89
C VAL A 326 -24.19 -5.27 14.84
N VAL A 327 -23.60 -5.52 13.66
CA VAL A 327 -24.32 -6.10 12.50
C VAL A 327 -24.45 -7.61 12.64
N TYR A 328 -23.35 -8.29 12.97
CA TYR A 328 -23.28 -9.76 12.98
C TYR A 328 -23.33 -10.36 14.39
N ARG A 329 -23.44 -9.52 15.44
CA ARG A 329 -23.40 -9.96 16.84
C ARG A 329 -22.11 -10.71 17.23
N ASN A 330 -21.08 -10.60 16.40
CA ASN A 330 -19.77 -11.22 16.60
C ASN A 330 -18.67 -10.29 16.09
N PRO A 331 -17.87 -9.66 16.96
CA PRO A 331 -16.82 -8.71 16.54
C PRO A 331 -15.75 -9.37 15.65
N LEU A 332 -15.59 -10.70 15.71
CA LEU A 332 -14.61 -11.48 14.95
C LEU A 332 -15.25 -12.27 13.79
N GLU A 333 -16.42 -11.90 13.31
CA GLU A 333 -17.13 -12.61 12.24
C GLU A 333 -16.27 -12.78 10.98
N PHE A 334 -15.47 -11.79 10.62
CA PHE A 334 -14.54 -11.88 9.51
C PHE A 334 -13.46 -12.96 9.68
N ALA A 335 -13.12 -13.34 10.92
CA ALA A 335 -12.05 -14.29 11.24
C ALA A 335 -12.57 -15.72 11.54
N ASN A 336 -13.76 -15.85 12.13
CA ASN A 336 -14.32 -17.13 12.56
C ASN A 336 -15.70 -17.44 11.96
N GLY A 337 -16.28 -16.51 11.21
CA GLY A 337 -17.54 -16.70 10.52
C GLY A 337 -17.44 -17.63 9.29
N PRO A 338 -18.58 -17.94 8.66
CA PRO A 338 -18.67 -18.92 7.58
C PRO A 338 -17.92 -18.53 6.29
N TYR A 339 -17.59 -17.26 6.13
CA TYR A 339 -16.83 -16.73 5.00
C TYR A 339 -15.36 -16.39 5.34
N SER A 340 -14.91 -16.71 6.55
CA SER A 340 -13.52 -16.51 6.97
C SER A 340 -12.56 -17.39 6.15
N ALA A 341 -11.29 -16.95 6.01
CA ALA A 341 -10.28 -17.70 5.29
C ALA A 341 -10.16 -19.15 5.77
N LYS A 342 -10.18 -19.37 7.10
CA LYS A 342 -10.16 -20.72 7.69
C LYS A 342 -11.41 -21.55 7.36
N ALA A 343 -12.59 -20.93 7.29
CA ALA A 343 -13.80 -21.64 6.90
C ALA A 343 -13.77 -22.01 5.41
N ILE A 344 -13.22 -21.14 4.55
CA ILE A 344 -13.00 -21.42 3.13
C ILE A 344 -11.99 -22.55 2.97
N GLU A 345 -10.83 -22.49 3.63
CA GLU A 345 -9.80 -23.53 3.59
C GLU A 345 -10.38 -24.91 3.96
N ARG A 346 -11.17 -24.99 5.05
CA ARG A 346 -11.82 -26.25 5.46
C ARG A 346 -12.83 -26.77 4.44
N ARG A 347 -13.58 -25.88 3.79
CA ARG A 347 -14.60 -26.29 2.79
C ARG A 347 -13.98 -26.69 1.46
N THR A 348 -12.82 -26.15 1.12
CA THR A 348 -12.09 -26.46 -0.12
C THR A 348 -11.05 -27.56 0.06
N ALA A 349 -10.86 -28.05 1.29
CA ALA A 349 -9.98 -29.18 1.57
C ALA A 349 -10.50 -30.45 0.86
N VAL A 350 -9.64 -31.05 0.04
CA VAL A 350 -9.94 -32.29 -0.68
C VAL A 350 -9.43 -33.47 0.15
N PRO A 351 -10.27 -34.47 0.46
CA PRO A 351 -9.82 -35.66 1.18
C PRO A 351 -8.63 -36.33 0.49
N GLY A 352 -7.58 -36.65 1.26
CA GLY A 352 -6.34 -37.26 0.74
C GLY A 352 -5.34 -36.27 0.14
N PHE A 353 -5.69 -34.98 0.00
CA PHE A 353 -4.74 -33.96 -0.43
C PHE A 353 -4.12 -33.25 0.78
N PRO A 354 -2.77 -33.20 0.89
CA PRO A 354 -2.13 -32.59 2.06
C PRO A 354 -2.37 -31.08 2.12
N PRO A 355 -2.38 -30.49 3.34
CA PRO A 355 -2.49 -29.05 3.50
C PRO A 355 -1.27 -28.32 2.93
N HIS A 356 -1.36 -26.98 2.83
CA HIS A 356 -0.22 -26.16 2.39
C HIS A 356 1.03 -26.45 3.23
N PRO A 357 2.23 -26.62 2.63
CA PRO A 357 3.45 -27.00 3.36
C PRO A 357 3.84 -26.03 4.49
N GLY A 358 3.44 -24.77 4.37
CA GLY A 358 3.63 -23.75 5.41
C GLY A 358 2.62 -23.78 6.54
N THR A 359 1.55 -24.59 6.47
CA THR A 359 0.55 -24.68 7.55
C THR A 359 1.22 -25.20 8.83
N GLY A 360 1.14 -24.41 9.91
CA GLY A 360 1.82 -24.70 11.18
C GLY A 360 3.36 -24.49 11.15
N ASN A 361 3.95 -24.12 10.01
CA ASN A 361 5.40 -23.92 9.87
C ASN A 361 5.74 -22.52 9.34
N PRO A 362 6.03 -21.54 10.24
CA PRO A 362 6.35 -20.17 9.83
C PRO A 362 7.56 -20.06 8.90
N GLY A 363 8.58 -20.91 9.07
CA GLY A 363 9.78 -20.90 8.23
C GLY A 363 9.46 -21.24 6.76
N ILE A 364 8.71 -22.32 6.55
CA ILE A 364 8.26 -22.70 5.19
C ILE A 364 7.28 -21.65 4.63
N ALA A 365 6.38 -21.13 5.46
CA ALA A 365 5.47 -20.06 5.06
C ALA A 365 6.22 -18.81 4.57
N ALA A 366 7.27 -18.39 5.28
CA ALA A 366 8.14 -17.29 4.86
C ALA A 366 8.82 -17.57 3.51
N LEU A 367 9.30 -18.81 3.27
CA LEU A 367 9.92 -19.18 2.00
C LEU A 367 8.93 -19.10 0.83
N TYR A 368 7.68 -19.56 1.00
CA TYR A 368 6.64 -19.44 -0.03
C TYR A 368 6.30 -17.98 -0.33
N PHE A 369 6.17 -17.14 0.69
CA PHE A 369 5.92 -15.71 0.49
C PHE A 369 7.11 -15.00 -0.16
N MET A 370 8.34 -15.30 0.26
CA MET A 370 9.55 -14.77 -0.40
C MET A 370 9.62 -15.22 -1.87
N LYS A 371 9.27 -16.47 -2.16
CA LYS A 371 9.22 -16.98 -3.55
C LYS A 371 8.15 -16.25 -4.37
N ALA A 372 7.00 -15.98 -3.79
CA ALA A 372 5.97 -15.14 -4.42
C ALA A 372 6.52 -13.72 -4.70
N GLY A 373 7.22 -13.10 -3.74
CA GLY A 373 7.88 -11.80 -3.94
C GLY A 373 8.90 -11.82 -5.09
N GLN A 374 9.75 -12.83 -5.15
CA GLN A 374 10.72 -13.03 -6.22
C GLN A 374 10.03 -13.17 -7.59
N SER A 375 8.96 -13.94 -7.68
CA SER A 375 8.21 -14.17 -8.92
C SER A 375 7.48 -12.89 -9.40
N ASN A 376 7.22 -11.95 -8.49
CA ASN A 376 6.63 -10.66 -8.85
C ASN A 376 7.64 -9.66 -9.44
N VAL A 377 8.95 -9.88 -9.31
CA VAL A 377 9.98 -8.96 -9.83
C VAL A 377 10.83 -9.57 -10.94
N ALA A 378 10.94 -10.90 -11.01
CA ALA A 378 11.82 -11.52 -11.99
C ALA A 378 11.45 -12.98 -12.29
N GLU A 379 11.82 -13.46 -13.48
CA GLU A 379 11.87 -14.89 -13.81
C GLU A 379 13.01 -15.59 -13.05
N ALA A 380 12.92 -16.92 -12.93
CA ALA A 380 13.76 -17.74 -12.05
C ALA A 380 15.27 -17.44 -12.14
N GLY A 381 15.80 -17.23 -13.35
CA GLY A 381 17.23 -16.96 -13.56
C GLY A 381 17.73 -15.63 -12.99
N TRP A 382 16.84 -14.64 -12.85
CA TRP A 382 17.19 -13.30 -12.33
C TRP A 382 16.88 -13.13 -10.84
N GLN A 383 16.07 -13.99 -10.24
CA GLN A 383 15.65 -13.89 -8.83
C GLN A 383 16.80 -13.85 -7.84
N PRO A 384 17.89 -14.65 -7.97
CA PRO A 384 19.02 -14.58 -7.06
C PRO A 384 19.68 -13.21 -7.04
N GLY A 385 19.83 -12.57 -8.21
CA GLY A 385 20.40 -11.21 -8.31
C GLY A 385 19.59 -10.19 -7.51
N TRP A 386 18.26 -10.22 -7.59
CA TRP A 386 17.39 -9.36 -6.81
C TRP A 386 17.59 -9.56 -5.30
N MET A 387 17.72 -10.80 -4.85
CA MET A 387 17.93 -11.12 -3.42
C MET A 387 19.31 -10.65 -2.95
N TRP A 388 20.36 -10.86 -3.74
CA TRP A 388 21.68 -10.37 -3.41
C TRP A 388 21.75 -8.85 -3.30
N PHE A 389 21.13 -8.11 -4.24
CA PHE A 389 21.09 -6.64 -4.15
C PHE A 389 20.23 -6.16 -2.99
N ALA A 390 19.10 -6.81 -2.70
CA ALA A 390 18.31 -6.50 -1.53
C ALA A 390 19.11 -6.72 -0.23
N LEU A 391 19.82 -7.85 -0.12
CA LEU A 391 20.69 -8.16 1.02
C LEU A 391 21.82 -7.11 1.16
N LEU A 392 22.46 -6.74 0.06
CA LEU A 392 23.49 -5.68 0.06
C LEU A 392 22.93 -4.35 0.55
N GLY A 393 21.71 -4.00 0.12
CA GLY A 393 21.00 -2.83 0.62
C GLY A 393 20.70 -2.90 2.12
N ILE A 394 20.29 -4.07 2.63
CA ILE A 394 20.07 -4.30 4.07
C ILE A 394 21.39 -4.16 4.84
N VAL A 395 22.48 -4.79 4.39
CA VAL A 395 23.82 -4.70 5.03
C VAL A 395 24.28 -3.24 5.08
N TRP A 396 24.13 -2.50 3.99
CA TRP A 396 24.47 -1.08 3.96
C TRP A 396 23.59 -0.27 4.93
N LEU A 397 22.30 -0.57 5.04
CA LEU A 397 21.39 0.05 5.99
C LEU A 397 21.85 -0.17 7.43
N LEU A 398 22.19 -1.41 7.79
CA LEU A 398 22.68 -1.76 9.13
C LEU A 398 23.99 -1.03 9.45
N TRP A 399 24.88 -0.91 8.47
CA TRP A 399 26.15 -0.18 8.62
C TRP A 399 25.95 1.34 8.82
N ARG A 400 24.98 1.95 8.13
CA ARG A 400 24.62 3.36 8.32
C ARG A 400 23.81 3.63 9.59
N GLY A 401 23.30 2.58 10.21
CA GLY A 401 22.69 2.60 11.53
C GLY A 401 21.36 3.33 11.63
N ARG A 402 21.12 3.99 12.76
CA ARG A 402 19.81 4.49 13.18
C ARG A 402 19.13 5.52 12.27
N ARG A 403 19.88 6.19 11.38
CA ARG A 403 19.34 7.25 10.49
C ARG A 403 18.30 6.73 9.51
N VAL A 404 18.45 5.49 9.08
CA VAL A 404 17.64 4.87 8.02
C VAL A 404 16.86 3.64 8.51
N ALA A 405 16.79 3.44 9.83
CA ALA A 405 16.11 2.29 10.44
C ALA A 405 14.64 2.16 10.04
N THR A 406 13.96 3.28 9.73
CA THR A 406 12.55 3.26 9.32
C THR A 406 12.31 2.57 7.97
N TRP A 407 13.34 2.39 7.12
CA TRP A 407 13.20 1.64 5.87
C TRP A 407 12.98 0.15 6.08
N SER A 408 13.47 -0.41 7.21
CA SER A 408 13.19 -1.79 7.58
C SER A 408 11.69 -2.08 7.71
N LEU A 409 10.88 -1.04 7.94
CA LEU A 409 9.42 -1.15 7.99
C LEU A 409 8.83 -1.65 6.67
N LEU A 410 9.50 -1.43 5.53
CA LEU A 410 9.07 -1.94 4.23
C LEU A 410 9.08 -3.48 4.16
N TRP A 411 9.76 -4.17 5.08
CA TRP A 411 9.77 -5.63 5.19
C TRP A 411 8.65 -6.19 6.08
N LEU A 412 7.81 -5.35 6.70
CA LEU A 412 6.70 -5.80 7.55
C LEU A 412 5.69 -6.76 6.87
N PRO A 413 5.49 -6.73 5.54
CA PRO A 413 4.70 -7.77 4.90
C PRO A 413 5.25 -9.18 5.10
N LEU A 414 6.58 -9.36 5.24
CA LEU A 414 7.18 -10.69 5.42
C LEU A 414 6.70 -11.39 6.70
N PRO A 415 6.88 -10.85 7.92
CA PRO A 415 6.36 -11.49 9.13
C PRO A 415 4.83 -11.61 9.14
N PHE A 416 4.10 -10.66 8.56
CA PHE A 416 2.65 -10.75 8.45
C PHE A 416 2.21 -11.97 7.62
N TYR A 417 2.72 -12.12 6.39
CA TYR A 417 2.33 -13.25 5.52
C TYR A 417 2.89 -14.58 6.00
N MET A 418 4.05 -14.59 6.64
CA MET A 418 4.57 -15.76 7.35
C MET A 418 3.54 -16.29 8.36
N LEU A 419 2.97 -15.42 9.18
CA LEU A 419 1.95 -15.79 10.17
C LEU A 419 0.60 -16.11 9.53
N SER A 420 0.20 -15.35 8.49
CA SER A 420 -1.07 -15.56 7.78
C SER A 420 -1.12 -16.90 7.05
N VAL A 421 -0.04 -17.32 6.41
CA VAL A 421 0.07 -18.63 5.76
C VAL A 421 0.16 -19.74 6.79
N ALA A 422 0.97 -19.56 7.85
CA ALA A 422 1.16 -20.61 8.83
C ALA A 422 -0.09 -20.87 9.71
N TYR A 423 -0.83 -19.80 10.06
CA TYR A 423 -1.89 -19.89 11.06
C TYR A 423 -3.22 -19.25 10.66
N GLY A 424 -3.22 -18.43 9.61
CA GLY A 424 -4.38 -17.64 9.20
C GLY A 424 -5.31 -18.30 8.17
N GLY A 425 -4.92 -19.44 7.59
CA GLY A 425 -5.68 -20.09 6.52
C GLY A 425 -5.64 -19.31 5.20
N VAL A 426 -4.56 -18.57 4.94
CA VAL A 426 -4.33 -17.79 3.70
C VAL A 426 -3.17 -18.42 2.92
N PRO A 427 -3.37 -19.56 2.22
CA PRO A 427 -2.30 -20.23 1.49
C PRO A 427 -1.81 -19.37 0.31
N ILE A 428 -0.52 -19.51 0.01
CA ILE A 428 0.12 -18.92 -1.17
C ILE A 428 0.75 -20.06 -1.98
N PHE A 429 0.19 -20.35 -3.16
CA PHE A 429 0.74 -21.35 -4.06
C PHE A 429 1.47 -20.69 -5.21
N THR A 430 2.66 -21.17 -5.52
CA THR A 430 3.48 -20.67 -6.61
C THR A 430 3.68 -21.76 -7.69
N PRO A 431 3.78 -21.40 -8.97
CA PRO A 431 4.02 -22.39 -10.02
C PRO A 431 5.40 -23.06 -9.93
N ALA A 432 6.30 -22.50 -9.12
CA ALA A 432 7.66 -23.03 -8.96
C ALA A 432 7.77 -24.17 -7.94
N TRP A 433 6.83 -24.26 -7.01
CA TRP A 433 6.85 -25.22 -5.89
C TRP A 433 5.51 -25.93 -5.79
N TRP A 434 5.53 -27.11 -5.14
CA TRP A 434 4.29 -27.86 -4.88
C TRP A 434 3.21 -26.96 -4.25
N PRO A 435 1.95 -27.00 -4.70
CA PRO A 435 1.35 -27.89 -5.68
C PRO A 435 1.45 -27.40 -7.14
N PHE A 436 2.44 -26.57 -7.50
CA PHE A 436 2.72 -26.06 -8.85
C PHE A 436 1.54 -25.31 -9.48
N SER A 437 0.80 -24.58 -8.67
CA SER A 437 -0.41 -23.85 -9.07
C SER A 437 -0.30 -22.36 -8.75
N PHE A 438 -1.31 -21.59 -9.18
CA PHE A 438 -1.40 -20.17 -8.94
C PHE A 438 -2.52 -19.88 -7.92
N TYR A 439 -2.17 -19.42 -6.71
CA TYR A 439 -3.14 -18.93 -5.76
C TYR A 439 -2.49 -17.93 -4.81
N ASN A 440 -3.00 -16.71 -4.77
CA ASN A 440 -2.47 -15.61 -3.95
C ASN A 440 -0.98 -15.27 -4.21
N VAL A 441 -0.39 -15.75 -5.32
CA VAL A 441 1.02 -15.42 -5.65
C VAL A 441 1.19 -13.92 -5.88
N ARG A 442 0.13 -13.22 -6.27
CA ARG A 442 0.06 -11.76 -6.38
C ARG A 442 0.40 -11.04 -5.06
N TYR A 443 0.19 -11.67 -3.90
CA TYR A 443 0.54 -11.05 -2.62
C TYR A 443 2.03 -10.77 -2.47
N GLY A 444 2.87 -11.44 -3.25
CA GLY A 444 4.30 -11.14 -3.33
C GLY A 444 4.62 -9.70 -3.77
N VAL A 445 3.69 -9.00 -4.43
CA VAL A 445 3.83 -7.58 -4.79
C VAL A 445 3.97 -6.67 -3.55
N GLN A 446 3.55 -7.15 -2.38
CA GLN A 446 3.71 -6.43 -1.11
C GLN A 446 5.19 -6.22 -0.71
N LEU A 447 6.11 -7.03 -1.24
CA LEU A 447 7.56 -6.85 -1.04
C LEU A 447 8.19 -5.89 -2.05
N LEU A 448 7.46 -5.50 -3.10
CA LEU A 448 7.99 -4.63 -4.16
C LEU A 448 8.52 -3.28 -3.63
N PRO A 449 7.88 -2.58 -2.67
CA PRO A 449 8.43 -1.36 -2.09
C PRO A 449 9.82 -1.58 -1.46
N ALA A 450 9.98 -2.66 -0.69
CA ALA A 450 11.27 -3.01 -0.10
C ALA A 450 12.31 -3.31 -1.19
N LEU A 451 11.99 -4.19 -2.13
CA LEU A 451 12.90 -4.57 -3.21
C LEU A 451 13.33 -3.37 -4.05
N ALA A 452 12.40 -2.46 -4.39
CA ALA A 452 12.70 -1.26 -5.18
C ALA A 452 13.64 -0.30 -4.44
N VAL A 453 13.36 -0.01 -3.16
CA VAL A 453 14.17 0.89 -2.35
C VAL A 453 15.55 0.28 -2.08
N PHE A 454 15.62 -0.98 -1.65
CA PHE A 454 16.89 -1.61 -1.25
C PHE A 454 17.79 -1.90 -2.44
N LEU A 455 17.25 -2.24 -3.61
CA LEU A 455 18.03 -2.39 -4.84
C LEU A 455 18.59 -1.03 -5.29
N SER A 456 17.81 0.04 -5.22
CA SER A 456 18.27 1.40 -5.54
C SER A 456 19.37 1.86 -4.58
N VAL A 457 19.22 1.58 -3.30
CA VAL A 457 20.24 1.86 -2.27
C VAL A 457 21.52 1.08 -2.53
N ALA A 458 21.42 -0.21 -2.88
CA ALA A 458 22.57 -1.04 -3.24
C ALA A 458 23.30 -0.48 -4.48
N ALA A 459 22.55 -0.07 -5.51
CA ALA A 459 23.11 0.56 -6.70
C ALA A 459 23.87 1.86 -6.37
N ALA A 460 23.29 2.73 -5.53
CA ALA A 460 23.90 3.96 -5.07
C ALA A 460 25.14 3.69 -4.20
N PHE A 461 25.12 2.64 -3.39
CA PHE A 461 26.27 2.20 -2.60
C PHE A 461 27.42 1.73 -3.51
N VAL A 462 27.17 0.80 -4.42
CA VAL A 462 28.17 0.28 -5.36
C VAL A 462 28.75 1.42 -6.22
N ALA A 463 27.89 2.31 -6.74
CA ALA A 463 28.33 3.48 -7.49
C ALA A 463 29.24 4.41 -6.65
N SER A 464 29.03 4.48 -5.34
CA SER A 464 29.86 5.31 -4.46
C SER A 464 31.28 4.75 -4.22
N LEU A 465 31.50 3.48 -4.48
CA LEU A 465 32.83 2.85 -4.42
C LEU A 465 33.68 3.20 -5.66
N MET A 466 33.03 3.67 -6.74
CA MET A 466 33.72 4.07 -7.96
C MET A 466 34.30 5.48 -7.82
N VAL A 467 35.61 5.61 -8.08
CA VAL A 467 36.32 6.89 -8.03
C VAL A 467 35.95 7.75 -9.25
N THR A 468 35.85 7.14 -10.44
CA THR A 468 35.63 7.86 -11.70
C THR A 468 34.15 8.06 -12.01
N VAL A 469 33.82 9.16 -12.69
CA VAL A 469 32.48 9.43 -13.20
C VAL A 469 32.02 8.33 -14.17
N THR A 470 32.93 7.84 -15.01
CA THR A 470 32.69 6.74 -15.96
C THR A 470 32.29 5.47 -15.22
N GLY A 471 33.01 5.10 -14.15
CA GLY A 471 32.65 3.95 -13.31
C GLY A 471 31.25 4.07 -12.69
N LYS A 472 30.89 5.25 -12.16
CA LYS A 472 29.54 5.51 -11.62
C LYS A 472 28.45 5.37 -12.69
N ARG A 473 28.69 5.91 -13.91
CA ARG A 473 27.75 5.76 -15.04
C ARG A 473 27.63 4.31 -15.47
N MET A 474 28.71 3.56 -15.50
CA MET A 474 28.69 2.14 -15.85
C MET A 474 27.85 1.33 -14.85
N ILE A 475 28.00 1.57 -13.53
CA ILE A 475 27.15 0.93 -12.53
C ILE A 475 25.67 1.28 -12.75
N ALA A 476 25.35 2.55 -13.01
CA ALA A 476 23.97 2.97 -13.28
C ALA A 476 23.38 2.25 -14.51
N ILE A 477 24.16 2.14 -15.60
CA ILE A 477 23.75 1.42 -16.82
C ILE A 477 23.54 -0.07 -16.53
N LEU A 478 24.48 -0.72 -15.84
CA LEU A 478 24.39 -2.15 -15.51
C LEU A 478 23.16 -2.45 -14.62
N MET A 479 22.91 -1.63 -13.62
CA MET A 479 21.77 -1.80 -12.72
C MET A 479 20.43 -1.53 -13.43
N THR A 480 20.38 -0.51 -14.30
CA THR A 480 19.21 -0.24 -15.12
C THR A 480 18.97 -1.38 -16.11
N GLY A 481 20.03 -1.87 -16.76
CA GLY A 481 19.99 -3.04 -17.65
C GLY A 481 19.51 -4.31 -16.94
N PHE A 482 20.00 -4.56 -15.72
CA PHE A 482 19.56 -5.68 -14.88
C PHE A 482 18.05 -5.64 -14.62
N VAL A 483 17.50 -4.49 -14.23
CA VAL A 483 16.06 -4.31 -13.98
C VAL A 483 15.28 -4.44 -15.29
N ALA A 484 15.74 -3.77 -16.35
CA ALA A 484 15.07 -3.79 -17.65
C ALA A 484 14.98 -5.22 -18.23
N LEU A 485 16.07 -6.00 -18.16
CA LEU A 485 16.10 -7.39 -18.62
C LEU A 485 15.24 -8.29 -17.74
N SER A 486 15.24 -8.09 -16.41
CA SER A 486 14.35 -8.80 -15.49
C SER A 486 12.88 -8.58 -15.86
N TYR A 487 12.47 -7.31 -16.06
CA TYR A 487 11.09 -6.98 -16.41
C TYR A 487 10.71 -7.40 -17.83
N ALA A 488 11.65 -7.31 -18.78
CA ALA A 488 11.44 -7.86 -20.12
C ALA A 488 11.19 -9.38 -20.08
N GLY A 489 11.91 -10.10 -19.23
CA GLY A 489 11.66 -11.52 -18.96
C GLY A 489 10.24 -11.75 -18.42
N VAL A 490 9.83 -10.98 -17.40
CA VAL A 490 8.47 -11.08 -16.83
C VAL A 490 7.40 -10.74 -17.88
N TRP A 491 7.60 -9.70 -18.71
CA TRP A 491 6.67 -9.38 -19.80
C TRP A 491 6.57 -10.49 -20.83
N ARG A 492 7.70 -11.12 -21.21
CA ARG A 492 7.73 -12.22 -22.16
C ARG A 492 7.01 -13.46 -21.63
N ALA A 493 7.19 -13.80 -20.35
CA ALA A 493 6.56 -14.95 -19.71
C ALA A 493 5.09 -14.69 -19.34
N GLY A 494 4.65 -13.45 -19.34
CA GLY A 494 3.42 -12.95 -18.73
C GLY A 494 3.59 -12.68 -17.23
N PRO A 495 3.17 -11.51 -16.72
CA PRO A 495 3.23 -11.19 -15.29
C PRO A 495 2.56 -12.26 -14.44
N VAL A 496 3.17 -12.68 -13.33
CA VAL A 496 2.66 -13.81 -12.53
C VAL A 496 1.26 -13.55 -11.97
N ALA A 497 0.96 -12.29 -11.61
CA ALA A 497 -0.38 -11.90 -11.17
C ALA A 497 -1.41 -11.99 -12.32
N TYR A 498 -1.03 -11.64 -13.55
CA TYR A 498 -1.87 -11.82 -14.72
C TYR A 498 -2.11 -13.30 -15.04
N ARG A 499 -1.06 -14.13 -14.98
CA ARG A 499 -1.17 -15.58 -15.16
C ARG A 499 -2.07 -16.22 -14.10
N GLU A 500 -1.96 -15.78 -12.83
CA GLU A 500 -2.85 -16.21 -11.75
C GLU A 500 -4.31 -15.87 -12.07
N ALA A 501 -4.58 -14.62 -12.45
CA ALA A 501 -5.91 -14.16 -12.80
C ALA A 501 -6.49 -14.96 -13.97
N TRP A 502 -5.71 -15.17 -15.02
CA TRP A 502 -6.12 -15.88 -16.22
C TRP A 502 -6.36 -17.37 -15.95
N ALA A 503 -5.47 -18.05 -15.23
CA ALA A 503 -5.60 -19.47 -14.91
C ALA A 503 -6.85 -19.76 -14.06
N ASN A 504 -7.18 -18.85 -13.13
CA ASN A 504 -8.30 -19.03 -12.19
C ASN A 504 -9.64 -18.47 -12.72
N SER A 505 -9.65 -17.82 -13.89
CA SER A 505 -10.86 -17.18 -14.42
C SER A 505 -11.55 -17.91 -15.55
N ARG A 506 -10.83 -18.72 -16.33
CA ARG A 506 -11.32 -19.26 -17.61
C ARG A 506 -12.68 -19.95 -17.51
N THR A 507 -12.75 -20.98 -16.68
CA THR A 507 -13.98 -21.76 -16.53
C THR A 507 -15.09 -20.96 -15.83
N ARG A 508 -14.73 -20.10 -14.89
CA ARG A 508 -15.69 -19.16 -14.24
C ARG A 508 -16.31 -18.20 -15.25
N LEU A 509 -15.50 -17.57 -16.09
CA LEU A 509 -15.99 -16.61 -17.10
C LEU A 509 -16.86 -17.32 -18.15
N GLU A 510 -16.54 -18.55 -18.49
CA GLU A 510 -17.35 -19.32 -19.42
C GLU A 510 -18.76 -19.58 -18.86
N VAL A 511 -18.86 -20.02 -17.58
CA VAL A 511 -20.16 -20.15 -16.89
C VAL A 511 -20.88 -18.82 -16.81
N GLU A 512 -20.20 -17.74 -16.38
CA GLU A 512 -20.82 -16.42 -16.22
C GLU A 512 -21.34 -15.87 -17.56
N ASN A 513 -20.60 -16.06 -18.66
CA ASN A 513 -21.01 -15.61 -20.00
C ASN A 513 -22.24 -16.40 -20.50
N GLN A 514 -22.25 -17.74 -20.35
CA GLN A 514 -23.39 -18.57 -20.74
C GLN A 514 -24.62 -18.22 -19.88
N LEU A 515 -24.45 -18.10 -18.57
CA LEU A 515 -25.53 -17.70 -17.67
C LEU A 515 -26.05 -16.28 -17.99
N ALA A 516 -25.16 -15.32 -18.26
CA ALA A 516 -25.56 -13.98 -18.65
C ALA A 516 -26.37 -13.97 -19.95
N ALA A 517 -26.03 -14.82 -20.92
CA ALA A 517 -26.78 -14.96 -22.17
C ALA A 517 -28.20 -15.48 -21.92
N GLU A 518 -28.35 -16.50 -21.07
CA GLU A 518 -29.67 -17.02 -20.68
C GLU A 518 -30.49 -15.98 -19.90
N LEU A 519 -29.89 -15.30 -18.91
CA LEU A 519 -30.57 -14.28 -18.12
C LEU A 519 -31.05 -13.09 -18.97
N LYS A 520 -30.32 -12.73 -20.05
CA LYS A 520 -30.73 -11.67 -21.00
C LYS A 520 -31.97 -12.04 -21.83
N ARG A 521 -32.29 -13.32 -21.99
CA ARG A 521 -33.48 -13.83 -22.72
C ARG A 521 -34.75 -13.76 -21.88
N LEU A 522 -34.61 -13.68 -20.54
CA LEU A 522 -35.76 -13.67 -19.64
C LEU A 522 -36.43 -12.29 -19.64
N PRO A 523 -37.75 -12.23 -19.33
CA PRO A 523 -38.52 -10.99 -19.37
C PRO A 523 -37.85 -9.86 -18.55
N GLU A 524 -37.89 -8.65 -19.10
CA GLU A 524 -37.43 -7.47 -18.37
C GLU A 524 -38.26 -7.34 -17.07
N ASN A 525 -37.60 -6.95 -15.99
CA ASN A 525 -38.18 -6.82 -14.64
C ASN A 525 -38.42 -8.12 -13.86
N SER A 526 -38.07 -9.28 -14.39
CA SER A 526 -38.12 -10.53 -13.61
C SER A 526 -37.25 -10.48 -12.37
N SER A 527 -37.70 -11.09 -11.30
CA SER A 527 -36.97 -11.29 -10.07
C SER A 527 -36.26 -12.64 -10.05
N PHE A 528 -35.09 -12.70 -9.43
CA PHE A 528 -34.27 -13.91 -9.35
C PHE A 528 -34.04 -14.30 -7.90
N LEU A 529 -34.17 -15.58 -7.56
CA LEU A 529 -33.57 -16.13 -6.35
C LEU A 529 -32.21 -16.72 -6.73
N MET A 530 -31.11 -16.15 -6.21
CA MET A 530 -29.76 -16.51 -6.61
C MET A 530 -28.78 -16.30 -5.46
N TYR A 531 -27.85 -17.23 -5.28
CA TYR A 531 -26.71 -17.05 -4.38
C TYR A 531 -25.61 -16.22 -5.09
N LEU A 532 -25.42 -14.98 -4.65
CA LEU A 532 -24.46 -14.04 -5.30
C LEU A 532 -23.00 -14.30 -4.91
N GLY A 533 -22.73 -15.16 -3.93
CA GLY A 533 -21.37 -15.51 -3.52
C GLY A 533 -20.56 -16.28 -4.57
N GLU A 534 -21.20 -16.77 -5.65
CA GLU A 534 -20.51 -17.53 -6.72
C GLU A 534 -20.52 -16.78 -8.05
N HIS A 535 -21.65 -16.65 -8.74
CA HIS A 535 -21.71 -16.16 -10.13
C HIS A 535 -22.35 -14.77 -10.29
N VAL A 536 -22.07 -13.83 -9.37
CA VAL A 536 -22.56 -12.46 -9.47
C VAL A 536 -22.08 -11.75 -10.76
N GLY A 537 -20.97 -12.17 -11.34
CA GLY A 537 -20.44 -11.67 -12.60
C GLY A 537 -21.41 -11.83 -13.77
N ALA A 538 -22.26 -12.86 -13.77
CA ALA A 538 -23.29 -13.07 -14.78
C ALA A 538 -24.34 -11.94 -14.79
N LEU A 539 -24.79 -11.47 -13.61
CA LEU A 539 -25.70 -10.32 -13.51
C LEU A 539 -25.02 -9.02 -13.97
N GLN A 540 -23.74 -8.85 -13.61
CA GLN A 540 -22.92 -7.71 -14.02
C GLN A 540 -22.77 -7.67 -15.55
N ASP A 541 -22.39 -8.77 -16.19
CA ASP A 541 -22.24 -8.85 -17.66
C ASP A 541 -23.60 -8.67 -18.35
N ALA A 542 -24.64 -9.32 -17.85
CA ALA A 542 -25.99 -9.11 -18.38
C ALA A 542 -26.49 -7.67 -18.19
N GLY A 543 -25.86 -6.90 -17.29
CA GLY A 543 -26.28 -5.55 -16.91
C GLY A 543 -27.61 -5.54 -16.17
N ILE A 544 -27.92 -6.62 -15.47
CA ILE A 544 -29.14 -6.80 -14.67
C ILE A 544 -28.91 -6.16 -13.30
N PRO A 545 -29.74 -5.17 -12.88
CA PRO A 545 -29.60 -4.52 -11.58
C PRO A 545 -29.65 -5.54 -10.43
N LEU A 546 -28.72 -5.41 -9.47
CA LEU A 546 -28.64 -6.37 -8.35
C LEU A 546 -29.90 -6.37 -7.46
N ARG A 547 -30.67 -5.29 -7.43
CA ARG A 547 -31.98 -5.21 -6.74
C ARG A 547 -33.03 -6.17 -7.31
N ARG A 548 -32.81 -6.78 -8.48
CA ARG A 548 -33.67 -7.81 -9.03
C ARG A 548 -33.42 -9.19 -8.40
N ALA A 549 -32.23 -9.39 -7.83
CA ALA A 549 -31.88 -10.63 -7.14
C ALA A 549 -32.32 -10.60 -5.66
N ILE A 550 -32.96 -11.70 -5.22
CA ILE A 550 -33.05 -12.05 -3.82
C ILE A 550 -31.86 -12.92 -3.52
N SER A 551 -31.04 -12.53 -2.58
CA SER A 551 -29.75 -13.18 -2.30
C SER A 551 -29.48 -13.27 -0.81
N GLU A 552 -28.39 -13.93 -0.46
CA GLU A 552 -27.87 -13.99 0.91
C GLU A 552 -27.66 -12.62 1.55
N GLY A 553 -27.43 -11.57 0.75
CA GLY A 553 -27.36 -10.17 1.23
C GLY A 553 -28.70 -9.61 1.72
N ASN A 554 -29.82 -10.31 1.53
CA ASN A 554 -31.15 -9.95 2.04
C ASN A 554 -31.46 -10.63 3.38
N HIS A 555 -30.51 -11.31 4.01
CA HIS A 555 -30.58 -11.65 5.41
C HIS A 555 -30.72 -10.40 6.26
N ARG A 556 -31.59 -10.45 7.24
CA ARG A 556 -31.70 -9.36 8.20
C ARG A 556 -30.56 -9.35 9.18
N VAL A 557 -30.05 -10.52 9.54
CA VAL A 557 -28.87 -10.72 10.43
C VAL A 557 -28.25 -12.08 10.12
N TRP A 558 -26.92 -12.19 10.04
CA TRP A 558 -26.18 -13.45 9.99
C TRP A 558 -26.15 -14.11 11.37
N VAL A 559 -27.31 -14.48 11.89
CA VAL A 559 -27.43 -15.13 13.20
C VAL A 559 -27.85 -16.58 12.99
N GLN A 560 -27.26 -17.46 13.76
CA GLN A 560 -27.74 -18.83 13.82
C GLN A 560 -28.53 -19.03 15.13
N PRO A 561 -29.78 -19.52 15.02
CA PRO A 561 -30.52 -19.80 13.79
C PRO A 561 -30.89 -18.51 13.03
N SER A 562 -30.91 -18.58 11.68
CA SER A 562 -31.33 -17.45 10.83
C SER A 562 -32.79 -17.07 11.12
N ASP A 563 -33.15 -15.78 10.93
CA ASP A 563 -34.51 -15.32 11.08
C ASP A 563 -35.41 -15.97 10.02
N PRO A 564 -36.32 -16.88 10.37
CA PRO A 564 -37.18 -17.58 9.40
C PRO A 564 -38.10 -16.62 8.64
N ASN A 565 -38.30 -15.39 9.15
CA ASN A 565 -39.13 -14.37 8.50
C ASN A 565 -38.31 -13.46 7.57
N GLY A 566 -36.98 -13.66 7.44
CA GLY A 566 -36.14 -12.95 6.49
C GLY A 566 -36.58 -13.19 5.05
N LEU A 567 -36.36 -12.23 4.16
CA LEU A 567 -36.70 -12.34 2.75
C LEU A 567 -35.99 -13.53 2.08
N TRP A 568 -34.71 -13.71 2.40
CA TRP A 568 -33.91 -14.82 1.88
C TRP A 568 -34.47 -16.18 2.32
N GLU A 569 -34.73 -16.36 3.61
CA GLU A 569 -35.23 -17.60 4.19
C GLU A 569 -36.61 -17.96 3.66
N ARG A 570 -37.55 -16.99 3.57
CA ARG A 570 -38.87 -17.20 2.98
C ARG A 570 -38.79 -17.58 1.50
N SER A 571 -37.84 -16.98 0.77
CA SER A 571 -37.66 -17.30 -0.66
C SER A 571 -37.04 -18.68 -0.87
N LEU A 572 -36.16 -19.12 0.02
CA LEU A 572 -35.65 -20.49 0.01
C LEU A 572 -36.78 -21.50 0.40
N ALA A 573 -37.63 -21.11 1.35
CA ALA A 573 -38.74 -21.96 1.79
C ALA A 573 -39.83 -22.10 0.71
N ASP A 574 -40.14 -21.04 -0.04
CA ASP A 574 -41.14 -21.04 -1.13
C ASP A 574 -40.68 -20.14 -2.28
N PRO A 575 -39.81 -20.65 -3.18
CA PRO A 575 -39.29 -19.89 -4.31
C PRO A 575 -40.39 -19.39 -5.26
N ALA A 576 -41.38 -20.23 -5.56
CA ALA A 576 -42.45 -19.92 -6.50
C ALA A 576 -43.31 -18.73 -6.08
N ARG A 577 -43.38 -18.43 -4.78
CA ARG A 577 -44.12 -17.27 -4.27
C ARG A 577 -43.34 -15.99 -4.37
N HIS A 578 -42.01 -16.05 -4.36
CA HIS A 578 -41.14 -14.87 -4.15
C HIS A 578 -40.29 -14.45 -5.36
N ALA A 579 -39.96 -15.37 -6.27
CA ALA A 579 -39.12 -15.13 -7.42
C ALA A 579 -39.73 -15.65 -8.71
N ASP A 580 -39.54 -14.93 -9.82
CA ASP A 580 -39.98 -15.36 -11.15
C ASP A 580 -39.08 -16.47 -11.67
N PHE A 581 -37.79 -16.43 -11.33
CA PHE A 581 -36.77 -17.42 -11.71
C PHE A 581 -35.88 -17.77 -10.53
N VAL A 582 -35.39 -19.01 -10.54
CA VAL A 582 -34.43 -19.53 -9.56
C VAL A 582 -33.17 -19.92 -10.28
N VAL A 583 -32.04 -19.38 -9.85
CA VAL A 583 -30.69 -19.67 -10.38
C VAL A 583 -29.87 -20.29 -9.27
N ALA A 584 -29.36 -21.48 -9.48
CA ALA A 584 -28.55 -22.18 -8.48
C ALA A 584 -27.44 -23.00 -9.10
N SER A 585 -26.29 -22.97 -8.43
CA SER A 585 -25.17 -23.87 -8.72
C SER A 585 -25.27 -25.10 -7.83
N GLU A 586 -24.98 -26.28 -8.36
CA GLU A 586 -25.02 -27.53 -7.58
C GLU A 586 -24.26 -27.40 -6.25
N GLY A 587 -24.95 -27.70 -5.14
CA GLY A 587 -24.39 -27.63 -3.80
C GLY A 587 -24.38 -26.23 -3.16
N ASP A 588 -24.86 -25.18 -3.84
CA ASP A 588 -25.05 -23.86 -3.23
C ASP A 588 -26.29 -23.85 -2.30
N PRO A 589 -26.51 -22.79 -1.49
CA PRO A 589 -27.69 -22.72 -0.60
C PRO A 589 -29.03 -22.76 -1.33
N VAL A 590 -29.13 -22.18 -2.53
CA VAL A 590 -30.34 -22.17 -3.34
C VAL A 590 -30.61 -23.58 -3.87
N TRP A 591 -29.61 -24.21 -4.46
CA TRP A 591 -29.71 -25.58 -4.97
C TRP A 591 -30.18 -26.55 -3.87
N ARG A 592 -29.56 -26.50 -2.67
CA ARG A 592 -29.97 -27.36 -1.54
C ARG A 592 -31.42 -27.17 -1.12
N ALA A 593 -31.96 -25.96 -1.33
CA ALA A 593 -33.33 -25.67 -0.97
C ALA A 593 -34.36 -26.10 -2.04
N VAL A 594 -33.93 -26.25 -3.32
CA VAL A 594 -34.88 -26.38 -4.44
C VAL A 594 -34.68 -27.62 -5.31
N HIS A 595 -33.56 -28.33 -5.27
CA HIS A 595 -33.23 -29.43 -6.21
C HIS A 595 -34.20 -30.60 -6.17
N ASP A 596 -34.81 -30.86 -5.01
CA ASP A 596 -35.86 -31.90 -4.84
C ASP A 596 -37.27 -31.42 -5.20
N ARG A 597 -37.42 -30.15 -5.62
CA ARG A 597 -38.70 -29.58 -5.98
C ARG A 597 -38.95 -29.70 -7.47
N ASN A 598 -40.18 -29.99 -7.83
CA ASN A 598 -40.56 -30.13 -9.24
C ASN A 598 -40.75 -28.76 -9.91
N LEU A 599 -39.66 -27.96 -10.00
CA LEU A 599 -39.64 -26.67 -10.69
C LEU A 599 -39.31 -26.91 -12.18
N PRO A 600 -40.02 -26.26 -13.13
CA PRO A 600 -39.69 -26.37 -14.56
C PRO A 600 -38.29 -25.83 -14.86
N GLU A 601 -37.38 -26.67 -15.32
CA GLU A 601 -36.04 -26.26 -15.76
C GLU A 601 -36.12 -25.57 -17.12
N ILE A 602 -35.48 -24.40 -17.23
CA ILE A 602 -35.45 -23.58 -18.43
C ILE A 602 -34.10 -23.69 -19.12
N ALA A 603 -33.01 -23.68 -18.33
CA ALA A 603 -31.66 -23.80 -18.84
C ALA A 603 -30.77 -24.53 -17.85
N ARG A 604 -29.79 -25.25 -18.40
CA ARG A 604 -28.75 -25.94 -17.67
C ARG A 604 -27.41 -25.61 -18.32
N ILE A 605 -26.44 -25.18 -17.51
CA ILE A 605 -25.13 -24.73 -17.94
C ILE A 605 -24.09 -25.66 -17.35
N GLU A 606 -23.39 -26.37 -18.20
CA GLU A 606 -22.34 -27.32 -17.85
C GLU A 606 -21.00 -26.87 -18.46
N VAL A 607 -20.03 -26.59 -17.61
CA VAL A 607 -18.66 -26.22 -17.99
C VAL A 607 -17.71 -27.12 -17.22
N GLU A 608 -16.79 -27.75 -17.94
CA GLU A 608 -15.80 -28.63 -17.33
C GLU A 608 -15.01 -27.93 -16.22
N GLY A 609 -14.92 -28.56 -15.07
CA GLY A 609 -14.22 -28.01 -13.89
C GLY A 609 -15.02 -26.99 -13.09
N GLN A 610 -16.30 -26.74 -13.44
CA GLN A 610 -17.23 -25.93 -12.67
C GLN A 610 -18.45 -26.77 -12.24
N ARG A 611 -19.17 -26.26 -11.24
CA ARG A 611 -20.44 -26.84 -10.83
C ARG A 611 -21.49 -26.50 -11.88
N THR A 612 -22.39 -27.44 -12.17
CA THR A 612 -23.54 -27.22 -13.04
C THR A 612 -24.42 -26.10 -12.47
N VAL A 613 -24.83 -25.17 -13.33
CA VAL A 613 -25.77 -24.10 -12.98
C VAL A 613 -27.12 -24.38 -13.63
N HIS A 614 -28.15 -24.32 -12.82
CA HIS A 614 -29.51 -24.54 -13.23
C HIS A 614 -30.32 -23.25 -13.18
N VAL A 615 -31.19 -23.05 -14.15
CA VAL A 615 -32.19 -21.98 -14.18
C VAL A 615 -33.58 -22.60 -14.26
N TRP A 616 -34.39 -22.36 -13.25
CA TRP A 616 -35.76 -22.83 -13.19
C TRP A 616 -36.77 -21.67 -13.23
N ARG A 617 -38.00 -21.97 -13.65
CA ARG A 617 -39.11 -21.06 -13.49
C ARG A 617 -39.61 -21.17 -12.05
N GLY A 618 -39.72 -20.04 -11.34
CA GLY A 618 -40.25 -19.98 -9.98
C GLY A 618 -41.77 -19.85 -9.98
N ARG A 619 -42.29 -18.84 -10.69
CA ARG A 619 -43.72 -18.57 -10.84
C ARG A 619 -44.09 -18.24 -12.27
#